data_c18d30941e2442b40a6a7d724b9dc341
#
_entry.id   c18d30941e2442b40a6a7d724b9dc341
#
_cell.length_a   1.000
_cell.length_b   1.000
_cell.length_c   1.000
_cell.angle_alpha   90.00
_cell.angle_beta   90.00
_cell.angle_gamma   90.00
#
_symmetry.space_group_name_H-M   'P 1'
#
loop_
_entity.id
_entity.type
_entity.pdbx_description
1 polymer ?
#
loop_
_entity_poly.entity_id
_entity_poly.type
_entity_poly.pdbx_seq_one_letter_code
_entity_poly.pdbx_strand_id
1 'polypeptide(L)'
;MARRGSYAKGVARREEILESALDVIGRKGYQSASLKEIADVVGVTPAALLHYFGSKEELFTAVLRKRDENDGLDPAVRGLDDARDGFVQVIRHNAEVPGLVELFSRLAVDAADPRHPARQFFLERSEKLREAFAEGFDSDADRSGVLEPDTMARVIQAVADGLQLQWLIDPSVDMAGIIEKLIDVLYPTTPRPGH
;
A
#
# COMPACT_ATOMS: atom_id res chain seq x y z
N MET A 1 -24.31 30.00 5.44
CA MET A 1 -24.03 29.16 4.27
C MET A 1 -22.60 29.20 3.72
N ALA A 2 -21.77 30.21 4.03
CA ALA A 2 -20.39 30.35 3.51
C ALA A 2 -19.37 29.30 4.01
N ARG A 3 -19.51 28.74 5.21
CA ARG A 3 -18.56 27.79 5.81
C ARG A 3 -18.50 26.41 5.11
N ARG A 4 -19.61 25.92 4.57
CA ARG A 4 -19.69 24.62 3.86
C ARG A 4 -18.93 24.65 2.52
N GLY A 5 -18.99 25.76 1.78
CA GLY A 5 -18.30 25.89 0.51
C GLY A 5 -16.78 26.01 0.63
N SER A 6 -16.27 26.63 1.71
CA SER A 6 -14.84 26.75 1.98
C SER A 6 -14.22 25.40 2.38
N TYR A 7 -14.92 24.60 3.17
CA TYR A 7 -14.48 23.27 3.58
C TYR A 7 -14.39 22.30 2.37
N ALA A 8 -15.45 22.26 1.53
CA ALA A 8 -15.47 21.43 0.33
C ALA A 8 -14.33 21.76 -0.64
N LYS A 9 -14.02 23.07 -0.82
CA LYS A 9 -12.87 23.50 -1.64
C LYS A 9 -11.54 23.06 -1.03
N GLY A 10 -11.39 23.10 0.28
CA GLY A 10 -10.18 22.63 0.97
C GLY A 10 -9.95 21.13 0.78
N VAL A 11 -11.01 20.31 0.92
CA VAL A 11 -10.95 18.86 0.68
C VAL A 11 -10.57 18.57 -0.78
N ALA A 12 -11.25 19.19 -1.75
CA ALA A 12 -10.96 18.98 -3.17
C ALA A 12 -9.50 19.37 -3.52
N ARG A 13 -9.00 20.46 -2.94
CA ARG A 13 -7.61 20.89 -3.16
C ARG A 13 -6.61 19.90 -2.55
N ARG A 14 -6.93 19.35 -1.38
CA ARG A 14 -6.10 18.34 -0.73
C ARG A 14 -5.99 17.08 -1.59
N GLU A 15 -7.09 16.61 -2.18
CA GLU A 15 -7.10 15.48 -3.11
C GLU A 15 -6.27 15.75 -4.37
N GLU A 16 -6.41 16.92 -4.98
CA GLU A 16 -5.60 17.32 -6.13
C GLU A 16 -4.09 17.32 -5.83
N ILE A 17 -3.71 17.76 -4.63
CA ILE A 17 -2.31 17.71 -4.17
C ILE A 17 -1.84 16.25 -4.06
N LEU A 18 -2.65 15.35 -3.49
CA LEU A 18 -2.29 13.95 -3.32
C LEU A 18 -2.12 13.22 -4.66
N GLU A 19 -3.04 13.41 -5.60
CA GLU A 19 -2.93 12.86 -6.96
C GLU A 19 -1.65 13.35 -7.67
N SER A 20 -1.37 14.65 -7.57
CA SER A 20 -0.16 15.22 -8.17
C SER A 20 1.12 14.70 -7.50
N ALA A 21 1.10 14.53 -6.17
CA ALA A 21 2.24 13.99 -5.43
C ALA A 21 2.49 12.51 -5.79
N LEU A 22 1.45 11.70 -5.95
CA LEU A 22 1.54 10.32 -6.44
C LEU A 22 2.25 10.27 -7.80
N ASP A 23 1.80 11.10 -8.75
CA ASP A 23 2.38 11.14 -10.09
C ASP A 23 3.86 11.58 -10.07
N VAL A 24 4.19 12.64 -9.32
CA VAL A 24 5.57 13.13 -9.18
C VAL A 24 6.49 12.07 -8.58
N ILE A 25 6.06 11.42 -7.49
CA ILE A 25 6.85 10.40 -6.80
C ILE A 25 6.99 9.15 -7.68
N GLY A 26 5.90 8.70 -8.31
CA GLY A 26 5.91 7.54 -9.20
C GLY A 26 6.88 7.69 -10.37
N ARG A 27 6.90 8.88 -11.02
CA ARG A 27 7.73 9.13 -12.19
C ARG A 27 9.18 9.48 -11.88
N LYS A 28 9.43 10.27 -10.83
CA LYS A 28 10.76 10.83 -10.54
C LYS A 28 11.51 10.11 -9.44
N GLY A 29 10.82 9.23 -8.71
CA GLY A 29 11.34 8.56 -7.54
C GLY A 29 11.27 9.43 -6.27
N TYR A 30 11.27 8.77 -5.13
CA TYR A 30 11.13 9.41 -3.81
C TYR A 30 12.25 10.41 -3.49
N GLN A 31 13.50 10.10 -3.86
CA GLN A 31 14.66 10.98 -3.55
C GLN A 31 14.58 12.32 -4.28
N SER A 32 14.06 12.29 -5.51
CA SER A 32 13.90 13.48 -6.34
C SER A 32 12.62 14.26 -6.01
N ALA A 33 11.61 13.63 -5.43
CA ALA A 33 10.35 14.26 -5.06
C ALA A 33 10.51 15.16 -3.83
N SER A 34 10.79 16.43 -4.07
CA SER A 34 10.84 17.45 -3.02
C SER A 34 9.49 18.12 -2.83
N LEU A 35 9.27 18.71 -1.63
CA LEU A 35 8.09 19.56 -1.39
C LEU A 35 7.98 20.70 -2.42
N LYS A 36 9.12 21.24 -2.85
CA LYS A 36 9.16 22.30 -3.88
C LYS A 36 8.62 21.78 -5.21
N GLU A 37 9.04 20.62 -5.63
CA GLU A 37 8.67 20.02 -6.91
C GLU A 37 7.17 19.66 -6.95
N ILE A 38 6.65 19.07 -5.88
CA ILE A 38 5.21 18.81 -5.75
C ILE A 38 4.44 20.15 -5.75
N ALA A 39 4.92 21.16 -5.03
CA ALA A 39 4.32 22.48 -4.97
C ALA A 39 4.28 23.16 -6.34
N ASP A 40 5.37 23.07 -7.09
CA ASP A 40 5.49 23.65 -8.45
C ASP A 40 4.49 23.00 -9.41
N VAL A 41 4.33 21.65 -9.37
CA VAL A 41 3.35 20.92 -10.21
C VAL A 41 1.91 21.31 -9.87
N VAL A 42 1.59 21.43 -8.59
CA VAL A 42 0.24 21.79 -8.12
C VAL A 42 -0.06 23.28 -8.26
N GLY A 43 0.96 24.13 -8.48
CA GLY A 43 0.83 25.58 -8.54
C GLY A 43 0.56 26.23 -7.18
N VAL A 44 1.23 25.73 -6.13
CA VAL A 44 1.21 26.28 -4.77
C VAL A 44 2.63 26.52 -4.26
N THR A 45 2.76 27.13 -3.08
CA THR A 45 4.05 27.21 -2.41
C THR A 45 4.31 26.01 -1.51
N PRO A 46 5.59 25.64 -1.23
CA PRO A 46 5.90 24.61 -0.24
C PRO A 46 5.27 24.87 1.14
N ALA A 47 5.19 26.15 1.55
CA ALA A 47 4.52 26.53 2.79
C ALA A 47 3.01 26.24 2.77
N ALA A 48 2.37 26.41 1.61
CA ALA A 48 0.95 26.05 1.45
C ALA A 48 0.74 24.53 1.52
N LEU A 49 1.66 23.71 0.97
CA LEU A 49 1.60 22.25 1.15
C LEU A 49 1.65 21.87 2.63
N LEU A 50 2.60 22.43 3.38
CA LEU A 50 2.71 22.17 4.82
C LEU A 50 1.50 22.67 5.60
N HIS A 51 0.81 23.71 5.13
CA HIS A 51 -0.45 24.15 5.72
C HIS A 51 -1.57 23.11 5.56
N TYR A 52 -1.60 22.37 4.44
CA TYR A 52 -2.58 21.31 4.22
C TYR A 52 -2.26 20.00 4.96
N PHE A 53 -0.99 19.67 5.15
CA PHE A 53 -0.57 18.35 5.62
C PHE A 53 0.20 18.38 6.95
N GLY A 54 0.65 19.52 7.43
CA GLY A 54 1.40 19.67 8.68
C GLY A 54 2.91 19.49 8.48
N SER A 55 3.34 18.33 7.99
CA SER A 55 4.77 18.03 7.73
C SER A 55 4.95 17.32 6.38
N LYS A 56 6.22 17.13 5.98
CA LYS A 56 6.58 16.33 4.81
C LYS A 56 6.23 14.86 5.02
N GLU A 57 6.46 14.35 6.22
CA GLU A 57 6.18 12.98 6.62
C GLU A 57 4.68 12.71 6.61
N GLU A 58 3.86 13.66 7.05
CA GLU A 58 2.39 13.57 6.98
C GLU A 58 1.88 13.61 5.54
N LEU A 59 2.45 14.47 4.67
CA LEU A 59 2.13 14.46 3.24
C LEU A 59 2.45 13.11 2.62
N PHE A 60 3.63 12.57 2.85
CA PHE A 60 4.05 11.31 2.26
C PHE A 60 3.26 10.10 2.81
N THR A 61 2.89 10.14 4.09
CA THR A 61 1.96 9.15 4.67
C THR A 61 0.58 9.23 3.99
N ALA A 62 0.07 10.44 3.73
CA ALA A 62 -1.19 10.64 3.03
C ALA A 62 -1.11 10.19 1.55
N VAL A 63 0.03 10.32 0.89
CA VAL A 63 0.27 9.79 -0.45
C VAL A 63 0.19 8.26 -0.47
N LEU A 64 0.78 7.57 0.52
CA LEU A 64 0.65 6.12 0.63
C LEU A 64 -0.79 5.67 0.89
N ARG A 65 -1.54 6.38 1.73
CA ARG A 65 -2.98 6.11 1.93
C ARG A 65 -3.75 6.25 0.61
N LYS A 66 -3.49 7.32 -0.13
CA LYS A 66 -4.14 7.57 -1.42
C LYS A 66 -3.80 6.50 -2.45
N ARG A 67 -2.55 6.03 -2.49
CA ARG A 67 -2.15 4.90 -3.31
C ARG A 67 -2.95 3.64 -2.97
N ASP A 68 -3.00 3.27 -1.69
CA ASP A 68 -3.72 2.07 -1.25
C ASP A 68 -5.23 2.15 -1.55
N GLU A 69 -5.83 3.36 -1.50
CA GLU A 69 -7.21 3.60 -1.94
C GLU A 69 -7.38 3.38 -3.45
N ASN A 70 -6.45 3.89 -4.27
CA ASN A 70 -6.48 3.76 -5.72
C ASN A 70 -6.21 2.32 -6.20
N ASP A 71 -5.33 1.59 -5.49
CA ASP A 71 -4.95 0.21 -5.81
C ASP A 71 -6.04 -0.82 -5.42
N GLY A 72 -7.14 -0.34 -4.82
CA GLY A 72 -8.25 -1.21 -4.45
C GLY A 72 -7.93 -2.18 -3.32
N LEU A 73 -7.00 -1.82 -2.42
CA LEU A 73 -6.86 -2.49 -1.11
C LEU A 73 -8.10 -2.21 -0.24
N ASP A 74 -9.28 -2.36 -0.86
CA ASP A 74 -10.57 -2.15 -0.24
C ASP A 74 -10.95 -3.39 0.58
N PRO A 75 -11.41 -3.21 1.83
CA PRO A 75 -11.91 -4.28 2.68
C PRO A 75 -13.17 -4.99 2.16
N ALA A 76 -13.70 -4.63 0.98
CA ALA A 76 -14.80 -5.34 0.33
C ALA A 76 -14.38 -6.62 -0.42
N VAL A 77 -13.09 -7.02 -0.35
CA VAL A 77 -12.59 -8.30 -0.88
C VAL A 77 -13.31 -9.46 -0.18
N ARG A 78 -14.02 -10.27 -0.97
CA ARG A 78 -14.85 -11.37 -0.46
C ARG A 78 -14.20 -12.70 -0.80
N GLY A 79 -13.45 -13.25 0.15
CA GLY A 79 -12.89 -14.58 0.03
C GLY A 79 -11.41 -14.63 -0.31
N LEU A 80 -10.81 -15.80 -0.15
CA LEU A 80 -9.36 -16.00 -0.27
C LEU A 80 -8.86 -15.79 -1.71
N ASP A 81 -9.62 -16.23 -2.71
CA ASP A 81 -9.23 -16.10 -4.12
C ASP A 81 -9.18 -14.61 -4.51
N ASP A 82 -10.17 -13.82 -4.07
CA ASP A 82 -10.20 -12.37 -4.31
C ASP A 82 -9.07 -11.65 -3.56
N ALA A 83 -8.79 -12.04 -2.29
CA ALA A 83 -7.70 -11.47 -1.50
C ALA A 83 -6.33 -11.80 -2.11
N ARG A 84 -6.15 -13.05 -2.56
CA ARG A 84 -4.96 -13.52 -3.27
C ARG A 84 -4.74 -12.71 -4.56
N ASP A 85 -5.74 -12.69 -5.43
CA ASP A 85 -5.63 -12.06 -6.74
C ASP A 85 -5.44 -10.54 -6.60
N GLY A 86 -6.17 -9.90 -5.69
CA GLY A 86 -6.02 -8.49 -5.38
C GLY A 86 -4.61 -8.17 -4.85
N PHE A 87 -4.09 -8.98 -3.93
CA PHE A 87 -2.75 -8.78 -3.40
C PHE A 87 -1.65 -8.96 -4.47
N VAL A 88 -1.75 -10.00 -5.31
CA VAL A 88 -0.83 -10.23 -6.44
C VAL A 88 -0.88 -9.08 -7.44
N GLN A 89 -2.06 -8.54 -7.73
CA GLN A 89 -2.23 -7.37 -8.60
C GLN A 89 -1.53 -6.13 -8.04
N VAL A 90 -1.66 -5.85 -6.74
CA VAL A 90 -0.93 -4.76 -6.09
C VAL A 90 0.58 -4.94 -6.22
N ILE A 91 1.09 -6.17 -6.03
CA ILE A 91 2.54 -6.44 -6.19
C ILE A 91 2.99 -6.26 -7.66
N ARG A 92 2.15 -6.63 -8.64
CA ARG A 92 2.44 -6.37 -10.06
C ARG A 92 2.49 -4.88 -10.36
N HIS A 93 1.51 -4.12 -9.88
CA HIS A 93 1.48 -2.66 -10.04
C HIS A 93 2.68 -1.98 -9.39
N ASN A 94 3.15 -2.47 -8.24
CA ASN A 94 4.35 -1.94 -7.59
C ASN A 94 5.58 -1.96 -8.51
N ALA A 95 5.70 -2.95 -9.39
CA ALA A 95 6.80 -3.01 -10.36
C ALA A 95 6.75 -1.90 -11.43
N GLU A 96 5.62 -1.22 -11.57
CA GLU A 96 5.45 -0.10 -12.52
C GLU A 96 5.76 1.26 -11.89
N VAL A 97 5.82 1.33 -10.55
CA VAL A 97 5.93 2.59 -9.78
C VAL A 97 7.06 2.54 -8.74
N PRO A 98 8.34 2.37 -9.17
CA PRO A 98 9.48 2.16 -8.27
C PRO A 98 9.64 3.26 -7.22
N GLY A 99 9.29 4.50 -7.55
CA GLY A 99 9.37 5.62 -6.61
C GLY A 99 8.40 5.49 -5.44
N LEU A 100 7.21 4.90 -5.66
CA LEU A 100 6.25 4.65 -4.57
C LEU A 100 6.66 3.46 -3.72
N VAL A 101 7.29 2.44 -4.30
CA VAL A 101 7.88 1.31 -3.55
C VAL A 101 9.03 1.79 -2.67
N GLU A 102 9.90 2.67 -3.19
CA GLU A 102 10.98 3.28 -2.40
C GLU A 102 10.42 4.11 -1.25
N LEU A 103 9.40 4.95 -1.50
CA LEU A 103 8.73 5.73 -0.48
C LEU A 103 8.15 4.82 0.62
N PHE A 104 7.42 3.78 0.23
CA PHE A 104 6.83 2.81 1.17
C PHE A 104 7.89 2.17 2.05
N SER A 105 8.96 1.63 1.44
CA SER A 105 10.02 0.93 2.16
C SER A 105 10.75 1.83 3.16
N ARG A 106 11.00 3.10 2.80
CA ARG A 106 11.63 4.07 3.71
C ARG A 106 10.73 4.44 4.87
N LEU A 107 9.47 4.79 4.59
CA LEU A 107 8.52 5.13 5.65
C LEU A 107 8.20 3.95 6.56
N ALA A 108 8.26 2.70 6.07
CA ALA A 108 8.10 1.51 6.91
C ALA A 108 9.18 1.42 7.99
N VAL A 109 10.44 1.74 7.64
CA VAL A 109 11.55 1.80 8.62
C VAL A 109 11.37 2.97 9.59
N ASP A 110 11.03 4.16 9.08
CA ASP A 110 10.84 5.36 9.90
C ASP A 110 9.66 5.20 10.88
N ALA A 111 8.62 4.45 10.49
CA ALA A 111 7.45 4.12 11.31
C ALA A 111 7.78 3.23 12.53
N ALA A 112 9.00 2.72 12.66
CA ALA A 112 9.47 2.06 13.87
C ALA A 112 9.54 3.05 15.06
N ASP A 113 9.77 4.37 14.81
CA ASP A 113 9.60 5.39 15.85
C ASP A 113 8.10 5.51 16.20
N PRO A 114 7.71 5.31 17.49
CA PRO A 114 6.32 5.42 17.91
C PRO A 114 5.65 6.78 17.62
N ARG A 115 6.44 7.83 17.43
CA ARG A 115 5.95 9.20 17.18
C ARG A 115 5.84 9.53 15.69
N HIS A 116 6.34 8.65 14.80
CA HIS A 116 6.32 8.92 13.38
C HIS A 116 4.90 8.87 12.80
N PRO A 117 4.46 9.85 11.97
CA PRO A 117 3.09 9.92 11.43
C PRO A 117 2.66 8.67 10.64
N ALA A 118 3.60 8.01 9.97
CA ALA A 118 3.31 6.82 9.19
C ALA A 118 3.03 5.57 10.03
N ARG A 119 3.36 5.56 11.33
CA ARG A 119 3.20 4.37 12.18
C ARG A 119 1.76 3.84 12.17
N GLN A 120 0.80 4.72 12.37
CA GLN A 120 -0.62 4.32 12.40
C GLN A 120 -1.07 3.75 11.05
N PHE A 121 -0.61 4.33 9.95
CA PHE A 121 -0.87 3.82 8.61
C PHE A 121 -0.39 2.36 8.44
N PHE A 122 0.85 2.05 8.83
CA PHE A 122 1.40 0.70 8.70
C PHE A 122 0.71 -0.31 9.62
N LEU A 123 0.30 0.09 10.83
CA LEU A 123 -0.47 -0.77 11.72
C LEU A 123 -1.84 -1.11 11.13
N GLU A 124 -2.59 -0.11 10.69
CA GLU A 124 -3.91 -0.27 10.07
C GLU A 124 -3.84 -1.12 8.79
N ARG A 125 -2.83 -0.86 7.94
CA ARG A 125 -2.62 -1.62 6.71
C ARG A 125 -2.32 -3.08 6.98
N SER A 126 -1.45 -3.36 7.96
CA SER A 126 -1.11 -4.73 8.36
C SER A 126 -2.32 -5.48 8.94
N GLU A 127 -3.18 -4.79 9.69
CA GLU A 127 -4.41 -5.36 10.24
C GLU A 127 -5.41 -5.71 9.13
N LYS A 128 -5.69 -4.78 8.23
CA LYS A 128 -6.58 -5.01 7.07
C LYS A 128 -6.13 -6.20 6.21
N LEU A 129 -4.82 -6.32 5.97
CA LEU A 129 -4.29 -7.42 5.21
C LEU A 129 -4.51 -8.77 5.92
N ARG A 130 -4.29 -8.82 7.24
CA ARG A 130 -4.54 -10.02 8.04
C ARG A 130 -6.01 -10.41 8.05
N GLU A 131 -6.91 -9.43 8.21
CA GLU A 131 -8.36 -9.64 8.15
C GLU A 131 -8.78 -10.21 6.79
N ALA A 132 -8.32 -9.62 5.69
CA ALA A 132 -8.62 -10.07 4.34
C ALA A 132 -8.17 -11.52 4.08
N PHE A 133 -6.99 -11.91 4.59
CA PHE A 133 -6.54 -13.29 4.49
C PHE A 133 -7.25 -14.23 5.47
N ALA A 134 -7.62 -13.77 6.67
CA ALA A 134 -8.33 -14.59 7.67
C ALA A 134 -9.76 -14.92 7.24
N GLU A 135 -10.50 -13.95 6.71
CA GLU A 135 -11.87 -14.15 6.21
C GLU A 135 -11.96 -15.21 5.09
N GLY A 136 -10.90 -15.32 4.28
CA GLY A 136 -10.80 -16.34 3.25
C GLY A 136 -10.66 -17.78 3.79
N PHE A 137 -10.25 -17.94 5.07
CA PHE A 137 -10.02 -19.25 5.67
C PHE A 137 -11.22 -19.90 6.34
N ASP A 138 -12.15 -19.08 6.87
CA ASP A 138 -13.32 -19.59 7.60
C ASP A 138 -14.29 -20.37 6.72
N SER A 139 -14.13 -20.30 5.39
CA SER A 139 -15.02 -20.98 4.45
C SER A 139 -14.70 -22.45 4.19
N ASP A 140 -13.50 -22.96 4.55
CA ASP A 140 -13.08 -24.36 4.29
C ASP A 140 -12.54 -25.03 5.56
N ALA A 141 -13.43 -25.59 6.34
CA ALA A 141 -13.18 -26.27 7.62
C ALA A 141 -12.24 -27.52 7.55
N ASP A 142 -11.70 -27.87 6.40
CA ASP A 142 -10.87 -29.08 6.21
C ASP A 142 -9.38 -28.77 5.90
N ARG A 143 -8.95 -27.50 6.11
CA ARG A 143 -7.55 -27.12 5.89
C ARG A 143 -6.79 -27.07 7.20
N SER A 144 -6.24 -28.22 7.62
CA SER A 144 -5.14 -28.25 8.60
C SER A 144 -3.89 -27.64 7.95
N GLY A 145 -3.89 -26.30 7.81
CA GLY A 145 -2.71 -25.55 7.35
C GLY A 145 -1.55 -25.73 8.33
N VAL A 146 -0.33 -25.66 7.81
CA VAL A 146 0.90 -25.78 8.61
C VAL A 146 1.01 -24.61 9.62
N LEU A 147 0.33 -23.47 9.36
CA LEU A 147 0.37 -22.26 10.17
C LEU A 147 -1.03 -21.70 10.38
N GLU A 148 -1.23 -21.03 11.51
CA GLU A 148 -2.43 -20.25 11.79
C GLU A 148 -2.61 -19.09 10.77
N PRO A 149 -3.85 -18.70 10.40
CA PRO A 149 -4.13 -17.69 9.38
C PRO A 149 -3.41 -16.35 9.62
N ASP A 150 -3.40 -15.84 10.84
CA ASP A 150 -2.68 -14.61 11.19
C ASP A 150 -1.16 -14.72 10.94
N THR A 151 -0.59 -15.88 11.27
CA THR A 151 0.84 -16.15 11.03
C THR A 151 1.14 -16.22 9.53
N MET A 152 0.27 -16.86 8.75
CA MET A 152 0.44 -16.94 7.30
C MET A 152 0.36 -15.56 6.63
N ALA A 153 -0.63 -14.74 7.01
CA ALA A 153 -0.76 -13.38 6.51
C ALA A 153 0.51 -12.54 6.82
N ARG A 154 1.07 -12.68 8.03
CA ARG A 154 2.33 -12.03 8.40
C ARG A 154 3.51 -12.51 7.57
N VAL A 155 3.61 -13.80 7.29
CA VAL A 155 4.67 -14.37 6.44
C VAL A 155 4.56 -13.83 5.02
N ILE A 156 3.37 -13.82 4.43
CA ILE A 156 3.14 -13.27 3.09
C ILE A 156 3.53 -11.80 3.04
N GLN A 157 3.09 -11.00 4.01
CA GLN A 157 3.44 -9.59 4.10
C GLN A 157 4.96 -9.39 4.24
N ALA A 158 5.61 -10.12 5.15
CA ALA A 158 7.05 -10.01 5.37
C ALA A 158 7.87 -10.39 4.13
N VAL A 159 7.44 -11.41 3.40
CA VAL A 159 8.08 -11.80 2.13
C VAL A 159 7.85 -10.74 1.06
N ALA A 160 6.64 -10.20 0.94
CA ALA A 160 6.35 -9.13 -0.02
C ALA A 160 7.19 -7.88 0.25
N ASP A 161 7.27 -7.43 1.52
CA ASP A 161 8.08 -6.27 1.91
C ASP A 161 9.58 -6.52 1.65
N GLY A 162 10.08 -7.73 1.92
CA GLY A 162 11.44 -8.13 1.61
C GLY A 162 11.74 -8.19 0.11
N LEU A 163 10.80 -8.70 -0.70
CA LEU A 163 10.92 -8.75 -2.15
C LEU A 163 10.96 -7.34 -2.78
N GLN A 164 10.22 -6.39 -2.24
CA GLN A 164 10.29 -4.99 -2.69
C GLN A 164 11.69 -4.42 -2.52
N LEU A 165 12.36 -4.70 -1.39
CA LEU A 165 13.74 -4.27 -1.16
C LEU A 165 14.71 -4.95 -2.13
N GLN A 166 14.55 -6.25 -2.40
CA GLN A 166 15.36 -6.98 -3.38
C GLN A 166 15.16 -6.42 -4.78
N TRP A 167 13.92 -6.17 -5.17
CA TRP A 167 13.57 -5.63 -6.47
C TRP A 167 14.09 -4.19 -6.69
N LEU A 168 14.09 -3.34 -5.67
CA LEU A 168 14.71 -2.01 -5.75
C LEU A 168 16.22 -2.07 -6.03
N ILE A 169 16.87 -3.17 -5.64
CA ILE A 169 18.31 -3.41 -5.91
C ILE A 169 18.49 -4.10 -7.27
N ASP A 170 17.66 -5.09 -7.57
CA ASP A 170 17.67 -5.88 -8.80
C ASP A 170 16.27 -5.96 -9.41
N PRO A 171 15.94 -5.09 -10.39
CA PRO A 171 14.62 -5.08 -11.02
C PRO A 171 14.25 -6.36 -11.80
N SER A 172 15.16 -7.33 -11.94
CA SER A 172 14.86 -8.63 -12.53
C SER A 172 14.11 -9.59 -11.60
N VAL A 173 13.96 -9.24 -10.31
CA VAL A 173 13.23 -10.04 -9.32
C VAL A 173 11.73 -10.05 -9.66
N ASP A 174 11.17 -11.20 -9.95
CA ASP A 174 9.74 -11.40 -10.20
C ASP A 174 8.98 -11.46 -8.86
N MET A 175 8.71 -10.30 -8.28
CA MET A 175 8.02 -10.18 -6.99
C MET A 175 6.66 -10.88 -7.00
N ALA A 176 5.87 -10.64 -8.05
CA ALA A 176 4.50 -11.16 -8.14
C ALA A 176 4.49 -12.69 -8.30
N GLY A 177 5.32 -13.24 -9.18
CA GLY A 177 5.40 -14.69 -9.38
C GLY A 177 5.94 -15.44 -8.17
N ILE A 178 6.82 -14.82 -7.37
CA ILE A 178 7.31 -15.42 -6.11
C ILE A 178 6.20 -15.43 -5.06
N ILE A 179 5.46 -14.31 -4.90
CA ILE A 179 4.33 -14.21 -3.96
C ILE A 179 3.20 -15.17 -4.34
N GLU A 180 2.87 -15.27 -5.63
CA GLU A 180 1.85 -16.20 -6.11
C GLU A 180 2.18 -17.66 -5.73
N LYS A 181 3.42 -18.09 -6.00
CA LYS A 181 3.89 -19.42 -5.60
C LYS A 181 3.91 -19.63 -4.08
N LEU A 182 4.30 -18.60 -3.32
CA LEU A 182 4.28 -18.67 -1.86
C LEU A 182 2.84 -18.88 -1.35
N ILE A 183 1.88 -18.13 -1.88
CA ILE A 183 0.48 -18.26 -1.51
C ILE A 183 -0.03 -19.67 -1.88
N ASP A 184 0.27 -20.19 -3.06
CA ASP A 184 -0.12 -21.53 -3.48
C ASP A 184 0.42 -22.64 -2.55
N VAL A 185 1.61 -22.43 -1.98
CA VAL A 185 2.20 -23.39 -1.02
C VAL A 185 1.55 -23.28 0.36
N LEU A 186 1.31 -22.05 0.82
CA LEU A 186 0.71 -21.80 2.14
C LEU A 186 -0.79 -22.10 2.16
N TYR A 187 -1.45 -21.94 0.99
CA TYR A 187 -2.89 -22.09 0.79
C TYR A 187 -3.15 -23.03 -0.40
N PRO A 188 -2.83 -24.32 -0.28
CA PRO A 188 -3.09 -25.25 -1.37
C PRO A 188 -4.59 -25.32 -1.64
N THR A 189 -5.02 -24.79 -2.79
CA THR A 189 -6.39 -24.97 -3.27
C THR A 189 -6.59 -26.43 -3.59
N THR A 190 -7.52 -27.10 -2.91
CA THR A 190 -7.96 -28.45 -3.31
C THR A 190 -8.50 -28.35 -4.74
N PRO A 191 -8.03 -29.18 -5.69
CA PRO A 191 -8.62 -29.20 -7.02
C PRO A 191 -10.12 -29.40 -6.88
N ARG A 192 -10.94 -28.47 -7.41
CA ARG A 192 -12.40 -28.72 -7.49
C ARG A 192 -12.57 -30.03 -8.28
N PRO A 193 -13.28 -31.02 -7.72
CA PRO A 193 -13.57 -32.24 -8.47
C PRO A 193 -14.33 -31.85 -9.73
N GLY A 194 -13.84 -32.31 -10.87
CA GLY A 194 -14.08 -31.92 -12.25
C GLY A 194 -15.50 -31.48 -12.60
N HIS A 195 -15.50 -30.41 -13.41
CA HIS A 195 -16.57 -30.25 -14.40
C HIS A 195 -16.19 -30.96 -15.68
#